data_1d62d4cf0749daea159a3f56a60eaf38
#
_entry.id   1d62d4cf0749daea159a3f56a60eaf38
#
_cell.length_a   1.000
_cell.length_b   1.000
_cell.length_c   1.000
_cell.angle_alpha   90.00
_cell.angle_beta   90.00
_cell.angle_gamma   90.00
#
_symmetry.space_group_name_H-M   'P 1'
#
loop_
_entity.id
_entity.type
_entity.pdbx_description
1 polymer ?
#
loop_
_entity_poly.entity_id
_entity_poly.type
_entity_poly.pdbx_seq_one_letter_code
_entity_poly.pdbx_strand_id
1 'polypeptide(L)'
;MFKGQALQDKFVLAMRENKRDGWFLELGSQHPIENNNTYILESNYSWRGIMVEYDKSYLDSYKTHRRNSFHVIDDARTIDYRSLFYENKMPKSMDYLQIDLDVDNSSTLHTLFKIDEQLLDEYKFATITFEHDFYASDLDYDIWAVTRKRSREVFQRRGYVLMFPDVRLPSNTSYRGKQCGAFEDWYVHPDLVRRELIDKYKTEDSLFFKDIRF
;
A
#
# COMPACT_ATOMS: atom_id res chain seq x y z
N MET A 1 -11.05 -13.10 9.71
CA MET A 1 -9.72 -12.78 10.26
C MET A 1 -8.99 -11.98 9.19
N PHE A 2 -8.36 -10.86 9.53
CA PHE A 2 -7.58 -10.03 8.61
C PHE A 2 -6.40 -10.82 8.04
N LYS A 3 -5.96 -10.48 6.83
CA LYS A 3 -4.96 -11.21 6.06
C LYS A 3 -3.71 -10.39 5.73
N GLY A 4 -3.78 -9.08 5.82
CA GLY A 4 -2.62 -8.22 5.63
C GLY A 4 -1.50 -8.53 6.62
N GLN A 5 -0.25 -8.49 6.16
CA GLN A 5 0.94 -8.85 6.94
C GLN A 5 1.03 -8.06 8.28
N ALA A 6 0.68 -6.78 8.22
CA ALA A 6 0.65 -5.89 9.37
C ALA A 6 -0.74 -5.31 9.65
N LEU A 7 -1.83 -6.02 9.26
CA LEU A 7 -3.21 -5.57 9.41
C LEU A 7 -3.52 -4.30 8.59
N GLN A 8 -2.90 -4.12 7.43
CA GLN A 8 -3.17 -3.02 6.51
C GLN A 8 -4.63 -3.01 6.09
N ASP A 9 -5.22 -4.18 5.82
CA ASP A 9 -6.64 -4.36 5.51
C ASP A 9 -7.56 -3.85 6.64
N LYS A 10 -7.16 -4.01 7.91
CA LYS A 10 -7.87 -3.45 9.06
C LYS A 10 -7.79 -1.93 9.11
N PHE A 11 -6.60 -1.35 8.87
CA PHE A 11 -6.42 0.10 8.76
C PHE A 11 -7.32 0.69 7.68
N VAL A 12 -7.27 0.11 6.48
CA VAL A 12 -8.08 0.57 5.34
C VAL A 12 -9.57 0.55 5.70
N LEU A 13 -10.08 -0.53 6.26
CA LEU A 13 -11.49 -0.64 6.66
C LEU A 13 -11.86 0.36 7.76
N ALA A 14 -10.98 0.60 8.73
CA ALA A 14 -11.21 1.58 9.77
C ALA A 14 -11.33 3.01 9.21
N MET A 15 -10.42 3.39 8.31
CA MET A 15 -10.44 4.72 7.67
C MET A 15 -11.58 4.87 6.67
N ARG A 16 -12.09 3.77 6.12
CA ARG A 16 -13.23 3.74 5.20
C ARG A 16 -14.54 3.31 5.84
N GLU A 17 -14.61 3.25 7.20
CA GLU A 17 -15.83 2.95 7.96
C GLU A 17 -16.52 1.66 7.49
N ASN A 18 -15.73 0.62 7.20
CA ASN A 18 -16.18 -0.66 6.65
C ASN A 18 -16.95 -0.52 5.33
N LYS A 19 -16.57 0.46 4.50
CA LYS A 19 -17.16 0.67 3.17
C LYS A 19 -17.20 -0.63 2.39
N ARG A 20 -18.30 -0.86 1.67
CA ARG A 20 -18.44 -1.91 0.67
C ARG A 20 -18.21 -1.34 -0.74
N ASP A 21 -17.96 -2.22 -1.70
CA ASP A 21 -17.81 -1.88 -3.12
C ASP A 21 -16.72 -0.82 -3.38
N GLY A 22 -15.62 -0.90 -2.64
CA GLY A 22 -14.46 -0.01 -2.80
C GLY A 22 -13.56 -0.41 -3.96
N TRP A 23 -12.56 0.46 -4.22
CA TRP A 23 -11.61 0.28 -5.31
C TRP A 23 -10.17 0.39 -4.82
N PHE A 24 -9.29 -0.48 -5.33
CA PHE A 24 -7.88 -0.48 -4.96
C PHE A 24 -6.92 -0.62 -6.16
N LEU A 25 -5.68 -0.20 -5.93
CA LEU A 25 -4.49 -0.57 -6.70
C LEU A 25 -3.50 -1.24 -5.74
N GLU A 26 -3.13 -2.48 -6.01
CA GLU A 26 -2.19 -3.27 -5.22
C GLU A 26 -0.97 -3.60 -6.07
N LEU A 27 0.19 -3.13 -5.65
CA LEU A 27 1.48 -3.33 -6.33
C LEU A 27 2.37 -4.21 -5.46
N GLY A 28 2.76 -5.38 -5.99
CA GLY A 28 3.40 -6.47 -5.25
C GLY A 28 2.35 -7.35 -4.56
N SER A 29 1.44 -7.94 -5.34
CA SER A 29 0.29 -8.66 -4.78
C SER A 29 0.64 -10.03 -4.19
N GLN A 30 1.74 -10.66 -4.62
CA GLN A 30 2.21 -11.98 -4.16
C GLN A 30 1.10 -13.03 -4.01
N HIS A 31 1.02 -13.69 -2.85
CA HIS A 31 0.02 -14.73 -2.61
C HIS A 31 -1.40 -14.15 -2.57
N PRO A 32 -2.39 -14.76 -3.27
CA PRO A 32 -3.73 -14.20 -3.43
C PRO A 32 -4.53 -14.05 -2.12
N ILE A 33 -4.15 -14.74 -1.06
CA ILE A 33 -4.90 -14.83 0.21
C ILE A 33 -4.06 -14.47 1.42
N GLU A 34 -2.93 -15.18 1.63
CA GLU A 34 -2.11 -15.04 2.84
C GLU A 34 -1.13 -13.86 2.67
N ASN A 35 -0.99 -13.06 3.71
CA ASN A 35 -0.24 -11.80 3.71
C ASN A 35 -0.69 -10.81 2.63
N ASN A 36 -1.91 -10.97 2.11
CA ASN A 36 -2.44 -10.12 1.05
C ASN A 36 -3.35 -9.04 1.63
N ASN A 37 -3.03 -7.80 1.33
CA ASN A 37 -3.64 -6.62 1.94
C ASN A 37 -5.04 -6.30 1.41
N THR A 38 -5.43 -6.88 0.28
CA THR A 38 -6.71 -6.60 -0.39
C THR A 38 -7.68 -7.80 -0.42
N TYR A 39 -7.20 -8.99 -0.01
CA TYR A 39 -8.05 -10.20 -0.04
C TYR A 39 -9.35 -10.05 0.75
N ILE A 40 -9.27 -9.59 2.00
CA ILE A 40 -10.47 -9.39 2.84
C ILE A 40 -11.37 -8.28 2.29
N LEU A 41 -10.79 -7.25 1.72
CA LEU A 41 -11.53 -6.16 1.08
C LEU A 41 -12.36 -6.69 -0.09
N GLU A 42 -11.78 -7.53 -0.93
CA GLU A 42 -12.49 -8.17 -2.04
C GLU A 42 -13.50 -9.21 -1.56
N SER A 43 -13.06 -10.19 -0.75
CA SER A 43 -13.90 -11.36 -0.40
C SER A 43 -15.08 -11.02 0.49
N ASN A 44 -14.90 -10.09 1.46
CA ASN A 44 -15.91 -9.82 2.47
C ASN A 44 -16.66 -8.50 2.25
N TYR A 45 -16.03 -7.54 1.54
CA TYR A 45 -16.59 -6.21 1.35
C TYR A 45 -16.88 -5.89 -0.13
N SER A 46 -16.71 -6.86 -1.04
CA SER A 46 -17.01 -6.73 -2.48
C SER A 46 -16.17 -5.67 -3.18
N TRP A 47 -14.98 -5.38 -2.67
CA TRP A 47 -14.08 -4.46 -3.33
C TRP A 47 -13.57 -5.06 -4.63
N ARG A 48 -13.07 -4.22 -5.51
CA ARG A 48 -12.43 -4.59 -6.77
C ARG A 48 -11.26 -3.67 -7.05
N GLY A 49 -10.35 -4.10 -7.90
CA GLY A 49 -9.21 -3.26 -8.19
C GLY A 49 -8.27 -3.88 -9.20
N ILE A 50 -7.08 -3.32 -9.27
CA ILE A 50 -5.98 -3.82 -10.09
C ILE A 50 -4.93 -4.42 -9.15
N MET A 51 -4.52 -5.64 -9.45
CA MET A 51 -3.45 -6.37 -8.81
C MET A 51 -2.29 -6.47 -9.79
N VAL A 52 -1.13 -5.96 -9.39
CA VAL A 52 0.10 -6.03 -10.16
C VAL A 52 1.09 -6.96 -9.47
N GLU A 53 1.60 -7.94 -10.22
CA GLU A 53 2.58 -8.92 -9.74
C GLU A 53 3.57 -9.25 -10.85
N TYR A 54 4.85 -9.38 -10.50
CA TYR A 54 5.89 -9.73 -11.44
C TYR A 54 5.93 -11.25 -11.71
N ASP A 55 5.71 -12.05 -10.67
CA ASP A 55 5.77 -13.51 -10.77
C ASP A 55 4.49 -14.09 -11.36
N LYS A 56 4.59 -14.53 -12.63
CA LYS A 56 3.49 -15.16 -13.37
C LYS A 56 2.95 -16.44 -12.74
N SER A 57 3.67 -17.07 -11.82
CA SER A 57 3.22 -18.30 -11.16
C SER A 57 1.95 -18.11 -10.33
N TYR A 58 1.66 -16.87 -9.90
CA TYR A 58 0.45 -16.54 -9.16
C TYR A 58 -0.82 -16.39 -9.99
N LEU A 59 -0.71 -16.22 -11.33
CA LEU A 59 -1.83 -15.86 -12.19
C LEU A 59 -3.04 -16.80 -12.08
N ASP A 60 -2.82 -18.11 -12.09
CA ASP A 60 -3.91 -19.09 -12.04
C ASP A 60 -4.58 -19.11 -10.66
N SER A 61 -3.82 -18.83 -9.62
CA SER A 61 -4.33 -18.67 -8.27
C SER A 61 -5.17 -17.40 -8.15
N TYR A 62 -4.76 -16.29 -8.78
CA TYR A 62 -5.58 -15.06 -8.84
C TYR A 62 -6.91 -15.30 -9.55
N LYS A 63 -6.90 -15.94 -10.71
CA LYS A 63 -8.14 -16.30 -11.45
C LYS A 63 -9.11 -17.11 -10.59
N THR A 64 -8.60 -17.90 -9.69
CA THR A 64 -9.42 -18.74 -8.79
C THR A 64 -9.96 -17.96 -7.60
N HIS A 65 -9.13 -17.15 -6.95
CA HIS A 65 -9.42 -16.58 -5.63
C HIS A 65 -9.73 -15.08 -5.64
N ARG A 66 -9.39 -14.36 -6.74
CA ARG A 66 -9.48 -12.89 -6.84
C ARG A 66 -10.29 -12.46 -8.07
N ARG A 67 -11.50 -13.00 -8.18
CA ARG A 67 -12.33 -12.91 -9.41
C ARG A 67 -12.90 -11.53 -9.70
N ASN A 68 -12.95 -10.65 -8.71
CA ASN A 68 -13.46 -9.29 -8.88
C ASN A 68 -12.36 -8.29 -9.25
N SER A 69 -11.11 -8.74 -9.33
CA SER A 69 -9.96 -7.88 -9.61
C SER A 69 -9.37 -8.13 -10.99
N PHE A 70 -8.75 -7.10 -11.56
CA PHE A 70 -7.95 -7.19 -12.78
C PHE A 70 -6.53 -7.61 -12.42
N HIS A 71 -6.00 -8.62 -13.12
CA HIS A 71 -4.67 -9.16 -12.83
C HIS A 71 -3.69 -8.74 -13.92
N VAL A 72 -2.65 -8.01 -13.53
CA VAL A 72 -1.56 -7.56 -14.39
C VAL A 72 -0.29 -8.28 -13.97
N ILE A 73 0.25 -9.12 -14.84
CA ILE A 73 1.52 -9.82 -14.61
C ILE A 73 2.58 -9.08 -15.41
N ASP A 74 3.25 -8.15 -14.76
CA ASP A 74 4.27 -7.31 -15.40
C ASP A 74 5.15 -6.62 -14.33
N ASP A 75 6.24 -6.01 -14.77
CA ASP A 75 7.08 -5.15 -13.93
C ASP A 75 6.35 -3.82 -13.64
N ALA A 76 6.05 -3.58 -12.39
CA ALA A 76 5.35 -2.37 -11.94
C ALA A 76 6.04 -1.06 -12.41
N ARG A 77 7.36 -1.09 -12.67
CA ARG A 77 8.14 0.04 -13.17
C ARG A 77 7.86 0.36 -14.64
N THR A 78 7.35 -0.60 -15.41
CA THR A 78 7.18 -0.45 -16.87
C THR A 78 5.75 -0.14 -17.30
N ILE A 79 4.77 -0.41 -16.47
CA ILE A 79 3.33 -0.26 -16.75
C ILE A 79 2.98 1.19 -17.11
N ASP A 80 2.19 1.37 -18.17
CA ASP A 80 1.47 2.63 -18.42
C ASP A 80 0.19 2.68 -17.57
N TYR A 81 0.30 3.29 -16.39
CA TYR A 81 -0.81 3.37 -15.45
C TYR A 81 -1.96 4.26 -15.94
N ARG A 82 -1.70 5.27 -16.77
CA ARG A 82 -2.78 6.10 -17.36
C ARG A 82 -3.67 5.27 -18.25
N SER A 83 -3.07 4.55 -19.21
CA SER A 83 -3.81 3.64 -20.09
C SER A 83 -4.51 2.56 -19.31
N LEU A 84 -3.83 1.91 -18.35
CA LEU A 84 -4.39 0.86 -17.51
C LEU A 84 -5.65 1.34 -16.74
N PHE A 85 -5.60 2.53 -16.15
CA PHE A 85 -6.72 3.10 -15.39
C PHE A 85 -7.88 3.51 -16.31
N TYR A 86 -7.56 4.09 -17.46
CA TYR A 86 -8.55 4.50 -18.45
C TYR A 86 -9.31 3.28 -19.01
N GLU A 87 -8.62 2.26 -19.47
CA GLU A 87 -9.18 1.04 -20.05
C GLU A 87 -10.08 0.28 -19.07
N ASN A 88 -9.68 0.22 -17.80
CA ASN A 88 -10.44 -0.43 -16.73
C ASN A 88 -11.46 0.50 -16.06
N LYS A 89 -11.65 1.73 -16.56
CA LYS A 89 -12.63 2.72 -16.08
C LYS A 89 -12.53 2.95 -14.57
N MET A 90 -11.29 3.08 -14.07
CA MET A 90 -11.05 3.30 -12.66
C MET A 90 -11.63 4.64 -12.20
N PRO A 91 -12.27 4.70 -11.02
CA PRO A 91 -12.83 5.95 -10.51
C PRO A 91 -11.72 6.93 -10.09
N LYS A 92 -11.96 8.24 -10.22
CA LYS A 92 -10.99 9.26 -9.82
C LYS A 92 -10.72 9.28 -8.30
N SER A 93 -11.71 8.86 -7.50
CA SER A 93 -11.58 8.68 -6.06
C SER A 93 -11.50 7.20 -5.75
N MET A 94 -10.29 6.73 -5.52
CA MET A 94 -9.96 5.37 -5.13
C MET A 94 -9.97 5.23 -3.61
N ASP A 95 -10.13 4.02 -3.11
CA ASP A 95 -10.15 3.79 -1.67
C ASP A 95 -8.78 3.39 -1.11
N TYR A 96 -8.00 2.61 -1.87
CA TYR A 96 -6.72 2.10 -1.37
C TYR A 96 -5.65 2.00 -2.45
N LEU A 97 -4.44 2.44 -2.10
CA LEU A 97 -3.19 2.18 -2.83
C LEU A 97 -2.24 1.44 -1.89
N GLN A 98 -1.75 0.28 -2.35
CA GLN A 98 -0.63 -0.40 -1.73
C GLN A 98 0.57 -0.37 -2.67
N ILE A 99 1.75 -0.01 -2.13
CA ILE A 99 3.03 -0.15 -2.81
C ILE A 99 3.97 -0.94 -1.90
N ASP A 100 4.21 -2.18 -2.26
CA ASP A 100 4.98 -3.16 -1.50
C ASP A 100 5.79 -4.00 -2.51
N LEU A 101 6.96 -3.47 -2.88
CA LEU A 101 7.87 -4.04 -3.86
C LEU A 101 9.28 -4.10 -3.25
N ASP A 102 10.24 -4.68 -3.99
CA ASP A 102 11.62 -4.74 -3.53
C ASP A 102 12.24 -3.34 -3.41
N VAL A 103 12.57 -2.94 -2.18
CA VAL A 103 13.22 -1.65 -1.90
C VAL A 103 14.69 -1.66 -2.30
N ASP A 104 15.38 -2.79 -2.08
CA ASP A 104 16.82 -2.92 -2.31
C ASP A 104 17.26 -2.76 -3.77
N ASN A 105 16.38 -3.09 -4.71
CA ASN A 105 16.60 -2.91 -6.15
C ASN A 105 15.92 -1.65 -6.71
N SER A 106 15.44 -0.76 -5.83
CA SER A 106 14.74 0.50 -6.15
C SER A 106 13.37 0.34 -6.83
N SER A 107 12.79 -0.85 -6.90
CA SER A 107 11.48 -1.07 -7.56
C SER A 107 10.38 -0.24 -6.89
N THR A 108 10.33 -0.22 -5.56
CA THR A 108 9.35 0.56 -4.78
C THR A 108 9.43 2.04 -5.12
N LEU A 109 10.62 2.63 -5.11
CA LEU A 109 10.81 4.07 -5.34
C LEU A 109 10.54 4.48 -6.79
N HIS A 110 11.03 3.70 -7.76
CA HIS A 110 10.77 3.98 -9.18
C HIS A 110 9.30 3.87 -9.51
N THR A 111 8.61 2.88 -8.97
CA THR A 111 7.16 2.72 -9.16
C THR A 111 6.39 3.88 -8.52
N LEU A 112 6.77 4.33 -7.32
CA LEU A 112 6.16 5.51 -6.71
C LEU A 112 6.27 6.75 -7.60
N PHE A 113 7.45 7.03 -8.18
CA PHE A 113 7.61 8.19 -9.05
C PHE A 113 6.75 8.08 -10.31
N LYS A 114 6.60 6.88 -10.84
CA LYS A 114 5.73 6.65 -11.99
C LYS A 114 4.25 6.84 -11.65
N ILE A 115 3.81 6.35 -10.50
CA ILE A 115 2.45 6.59 -9.97
C ILE A 115 2.22 8.09 -9.74
N ASP A 116 3.18 8.78 -9.15
CA ASP A 116 3.12 10.24 -8.93
C ASP A 116 2.93 11.00 -10.24
N GLU A 117 3.73 10.67 -11.27
CA GLU A 117 3.67 11.32 -12.59
C GLU A 117 2.39 10.99 -13.36
N GLN A 118 1.94 9.74 -13.29
CA GLN A 118 0.88 9.25 -14.17
C GLN A 118 -0.52 9.31 -13.55
N LEU A 119 -0.64 9.21 -12.23
CA LEU A 119 -1.94 9.08 -11.57
C LEU A 119 -2.26 10.19 -10.58
N LEU A 120 -1.31 10.62 -9.71
CA LEU A 120 -1.66 11.42 -8.54
C LEU A 120 -2.10 12.87 -8.83
N ASP A 121 -2.03 13.34 -10.08
CA ASP A 121 -2.67 14.60 -10.51
C ASP A 121 -4.18 14.45 -10.70
N GLU A 122 -4.63 13.27 -11.14
CA GLU A 122 -6.02 13.04 -11.52
C GLU A 122 -6.77 12.12 -10.55
N TYR A 123 -6.07 11.22 -9.89
CA TYR A 123 -6.63 10.20 -9.01
C TYR A 123 -6.19 10.43 -7.57
N LYS A 124 -7.12 10.29 -6.64
CA LYS A 124 -6.84 10.35 -5.20
C LYS A 124 -7.17 9.00 -4.57
N PHE A 125 -6.32 8.56 -3.67
CA PHE A 125 -6.54 7.35 -2.87
C PHE A 125 -6.88 7.76 -1.44
N ALA A 126 -7.94 7.20 -0.86
CA ALA A 126 -8.34 7.53 0.49
C ALA A 126 -7.30 7.08 1.52
N THR A 127 -6.72 5.90 1.30
CA THR A 127 -5.68 5.30 2.15
C THR A 127 -4.52 4.83 1.30
N ILE A 128 -3.30 4.92 1.85
CA ILE A 128 -2.08 4.39 1.24
C ILE A 128 -1.29 3.63 2.30
N THR A 129 -0.76 2.46 1.96
CA THR A 129 0.35 1.81 2.68
C THR A 129 1.54 1.72 1.75
N PHE A 130 2.71 2.13 2.26
CA PHE A 130 3.93 2.25 1.47
C PHE A 130 5.10 1.61 2.20
N GLU A 131 5.63 0.52 1.65
CA GLU A 131 6.79 -0.17 2.19
C GLU A 131 8.10 0.55 1.82
N HIS A 132 8.94 0.76 2.82
CA HIS A 132 10.26 1.41 2.65
C HIS A 132 11.39 0.64 3.33
N ASP A 133 11.07 -0.37 4.14
CA ASP A 133 12.04 -1.24 4.81
C ASP A 133 13.18 -0.49 5.55
N PHE A 134 12.86 0.65 6.15
CA PHE A 134 13.87 1.52 6.78
C PHE A 134 14.69 0.80 7.86
N TYR A 135 14.14 -0.27 8.45
CA TYR A 135 14.91 -1.12 9.38
C TYR A 135 16.17 -1.74 8.76
N ALA A 136 16.23 -1.87 7.43
CA ALA A 136 17.38 -2.39 6.69
C ALA A 136 18.48 -1.33 6.47
N SER A 137 18.16 -0.05 6.69
CA SER A 137 19.10 1.06 6.52
C SER A 137 20.25 1.01 7.53
N ASP A 138 21.45 1.28 7.03
CA ASP A 138 22.66 1.48 7.84
C ASP A 138 23.18 2.92 7.76
N LEU A 139 22.72 3.68 6.74
CA LEU A 139 23.23 4.99 6.39
C LEU A 139 22.07 5.90 5.98
N ASP A 140 22.12 7.17 6.31
CA ASP A 140 21.09 8.16 5.97
C ASP A 140 20.89 8.39 4.46
N TYR A 141 21.75 7.83 3.63
CA TYR A 141 21.75 8.00 2.17
C TYR A 141 21.67 6.67 1.39
N ASP A 142 21.47 5.56 2.07
CA ASP A 142 21.24 4.29 1.38
C ASP A 142 19.82 4.23 0.79
N ILE A 143 19.56 3.19 0.00
CA ILE A 143 18.29 3.09 -0.75
C ILE A 143 17.05 3.06 0.16
N TRP A 144 17.12 2.45 1.33
CA TRP A 144 16.01 2.35 2.29
C TRP A 144 15.72 3.72 2.92
N ALA A 145 16.74 4.43 3.39
CA ALA A 145 16.59 5.79 3.93
C ALA A 145 16.09 6.77 2.85
N VAL A 146 16.62 6.66 1.63
CA VAL A 146 16.21 7.48 0.49
C VAL A 146 14.76 7.18 0.11
N THR A 147 14.37 5.93 0.03
CA THR A 147 12.98 5.51 -0.30
C THR A 147 11.99 6.08 0.71
N ARG A 148 12.25 5.90 2.01
CA ARG A 148 11.43 6.47 3.09
C ARG A 148 11.32 8.00 3.00
N LYS A 149 12.43 8.70 2.83
CA LYS A 149 12.45 10.16 2.71
C LYS A 149 11.68 10.65 1.49
N ARG A 150 11.95 10.08 0.33
CA ARG A 150 11.34 10.50 -0.94
C ARG A 150 9.86 10.20 -1.01
N SER A 151 9.40 9.09 -0.46
CA SER A 151 7.97 8.78 -0.40
C SER A 151 7.21 9.79 0.46
N ARG A 152 7.75 10.17 1.60
CA ARG A 152 7.17 11.22 2.46
C ARG A 152 7.08 12.56 1.74
N GLU A 153 8.12 12.96 1.00
CA GLU A 153 8.10 14.19 0.20
C GLU A 153 7.02 14.16 -0.89
N VAL A 154 6.88 13.03 -1.60
CA VAL A 154 5.85 12.86 -2.64
C VAL A 154 4.45 12.95 -2.04
N PHE A 155 4.14 12.13 -1.04
CA PHE A 155 2.80 12.08 -0.48
C PHE A 155 2.41 13.38 0.24
N GLN A 156 3.34 14.03 0.94
CA GLN A 156 3.08 15.35 1.54
C GLN A 156 2.77 16.41 0.48
N ARG A 157 3.55 16.46 -0.61
CA ARG A 157 3.30 17.39 -1.73
C ARG A 157 1.93 17.14 -2.40
N ARG A 158 1.45 15.90 -2.40
CA ARG A 158 0.15 15.48 -2.91
C ARG A 158 -0.99 15.68 -1.92
N GLY A 159 -0.72 16.24 -0.75
CA GLY A 159 -1.73 16.57 0.27
C GLY A 159 -2.14 15.41 1.18
N TYR A 160 -1.40 14.29 1.16
CA TYR A 160 -1.65 13.19 2.07
C TYR A 160 -1.16 13.50 3.49
N VAL A 161 -1.88 12.98 4.45
CA VAL A 161 -1.54 13.03 5.88
C VAL A 161 -0.90 11.70 6.26
N LEU A 162 0.31 11.74 6.79
CA LEU A 162 0.97 10.58 7.40
C LEU A 162 0.27 10.27 8.74
N MET A 163 -0.42 9.13 8.79
CA MET A 163 -1.21 8.70 9.94
C MET A 163 -0.40 7.89 10.94
N PHE A 164 0.36 6.93 10.41
CA PHE A 164 1.22 6.04 11.19
C PHE A 164 2.59 5.99 10.52
N PRO A 165 3.57 6.74 11.06
CA PRO A 165 4.93 6.68 10.57
C PRO A 165 5.63 5.42 11.06
N ASP A 166 6.48 4.84 10.20
CA ASP A 166 7.39 3.79 10.61
C ASP A 166 6.69 2.63 11.34
N VAL A 167 5.58 2.14 10.78
CA VAL A 167 4.88 0.95 11.32
C VAL A 167 5.86 -0.20 11.43
N ARG A 168 5.84 -0.90 12.56
CA ARG A 168 6.85 -1.88 12.91
C ARG A 168 6.31 -3.30 12.92
N LEU A 169 7.09 -4.23 12.36
CA LEU A 169 6.91 -5.66 12.53
C LEU A 169 7.48 -6.14 13.88
N PRO A 170 7.00 -7.29 14.43
CA PRO A 170 7.52 -7.84 15.66
C PRO A 170 9.03 -8.08 15.60
N SER A 171 9.71 -7.91 16.73
CA SER A 171 11.16 -8.09 16.86
C SER A 171 11.66 -9.52 16.61
N ASN A 172 10.76 -10.51 16.56
CA ASN A 172 11.10 -11.90 16.21
C ASN A 172 11.15 -12.15 14.70
N THR A 173 10.74 -11.18 13.88
CA THR A 173 10.96 -11.21 12.44
C THR A 173 12.34 -10.62 12.14
N SER A 174 13.07 -11.25 11.21
CA SER A 174 14.36 -10.74 10.74
C SER A 174 14.43 -10.83 9.24
N TYR A 175 15.03 -9.80 8.64
CA TYR A 175 15.36 -9.77 7.23
C TYR A 175 16.82 -9.40 7.07
N ARG A 176 17.58 -10.16 6.28
CA ARG A 176 19.04 -9.98 6.09
C ARG A 176 19.83 -9.87 7.39
N GLY A 177 19.42 -10.62 8.43
CA GLY A 177 20.08 -10.61 9.72
C GLY A 177 19.77 -9.41 10.62
N LYS A 178 18.95 -8.46 10.18
CA LYS A 178 18.45 -7.35 10.98
C LYS A 178 17.06 -7.68 11.53
N GLN A 179 16.79 -7.26 12.75
CA GLN A 179 15.43 -7.34 13.29
C GLN A 179 14.53 -6.38 12.52
N CYS A 180 13.41 -6.90 12.03
CA CYS A 180 12.42 -6.07 11.37
C CYS A 180 11.87 -5.02 12.35
N GLY A 181 11.94 -3.78 11.95
CA GLY A 181 11.47 -2.62 12.70
C GLY A 181 10.53 -1.77 11.85
N ALA A 182 10.89 -0.52 11.65
CA ALA A 182 10.18 0.43 10.79
C ALA A 182 10.20 -0.04 9.33
N PHE A 183 9.09 -0.55 8.84
CA PHE A 183 9.05 -1.14 7.50
C PHE A 183 8.14 -0.39 6.54
N GLU A 184 7.04 0.23 6.99
CA GLU A 184 6.12 0.97 6.13
C GLU A 184 5.54 2.22 6.79
N ASP A 185 5.02 3.13 5.97
CA ASP A 185 4.25 4.31 6.37
C ASP A 185 2.81 4.20 5.89
N TRP A 186 1.84 4.64 6.71
CA TRP A 186 0.42 4.66 6.37
C TRP A 186 -0.13 6.07 6.27
N TYR A 187 -0.81 6.36 5.17
CA TYR A 187 -1.32 7.69 4.85
C TYR A 187 -2.82 7.69 4.59
N VAL A 188 -3.42 8.86 4.72
CA VAL A 188 -4.79 9.13 4.27
C VAL A 188 -4.86 10.42 3.47
N HIS A 189 -5.84 10.52 2.57
CA HIS A 189 -6.17 11.78 1.91
C HIS A 189 -7.32 12.46 2.64
N PRO A 190 -7.15 13.73 3.13
CA PRO A 190 -8.14 14.42 3.97
C PRO A 190 -9.44 14.75 3.24
N ASP A 191 -9.45 14.79 1.90
CA ASP A 191 -10.68 14.95 1.11
C ASP A 191 -11.55 13.69 1.06
N LEU A 192 -11.00 12.52 1.39
CA LEU A 192 -11.65 11.21 1.23
C LEU A 192 -11.85 10.44 2.53
N VAL A 193 -11.20 10.88 3.60
CA VAL A 193 -11.32 10.32 4.95
C VAL A 193 -11.84 11.39 5.89
N ARG A 194 -12.81 11.04 6.75
CA ARG A 194 -13.40 11.99 7.69
C ARG A 194 -12.36 12.56 8.65
N ARG A 195 -12.44 13.85 8.88
CA ARG A 195 -11.51 14.59 9.74
C ARG A 195 -11.46 14.01 11.16
N GLU A 196 -12.60 13.59 11.71
CA GLU A 196 -12.67 13.02 13.06
C GLU A 196 -11.85 11.72 13.19
N LEU A 197 -11.76 10.91 12.13
CA LEU A 197 -10.93 9.71 12.13
C LEU A 197 -9.44 10.07 12.07
N ILE A 198 -9.09 11.08 11.30
CA ILE A 198 -7.71 11.58 11.21
C ILE A 198 -7.28 12.09 12.58
N ASP A 199 -8.05 12.99 13.18
CA ASP A 199 -7.74 13.61 14.49
C ASP A 199 -7.70 12.57 15.62
N LYS A 200 -8.52 11.52 15.53
CA LYS A 200 -8.59 10.46 16.54
C LYS A 200 -7.40 9.51 16.49
N TYR A 201 -6.91 9.18 15.30
CA TYR A 201 -5.96 8.06 15.13
C TYR A 201 -4.55 8.48 14.70
N LYS A 202 -4.36 9.71 14.18
CA LYS A 202 -3.03 10.18 13.79
C LYS A 202 -2.06 10.17 14.96
N THR A 203 -0.86 9.68 14.71
CA THR A 203 0.25 9.71 15.67
C THR A 203 1.55 10.11 14.99
N GLU A 204 2.50 10.62 15.75
CA GLU A 204 3.89 10.83 15.33
C GLU A 204 4.81 9.69 15.81
N ASP A 205 4.26 8.75 16.60
CA ASP A 205 5.01 7.63 17.16
C ASP A 205 5.11 6.49 16.16
N SER A 206 6.30 5.87 16.11
CA SER A 206 6.51 4.60 15.42
C SER A 206 5.95 3.46 16.27
N LEU A 207 4.87 2.84 15.84
CA LEU A 207 4.15 1.81 16.58
C LEU A 207 4.34 0.40 15.99
N PHE A 208 4.31 -0.61 16.83
CA PHE A 208 4.07 -1.97 16.35
C PHE A 208 2.64 -2.08 15.82
N PHE A 209 2.47 -2.71 14.65
CA PHE A 209 1.15 -2.84 14.03
C PHE A 209 0.09 -3.45 14.96
N LYS A 210 0.49 -4.34 15.88
CA LYS A 210 -0.41 -4.96 16.87
C LYS A 210 -0.90 -3.99 17.93
N ASP A 211 -0.19 -2.87 18.15
CA ASP A 211 -0.54 -1.87 19.15
C ASP A 211 -1.45 -0.78 18.58
N ILE A 212 -1.58 -0.71 17.26
CA ILE A 212 -2.50 0.20 16.58
C ILE A 212 -3.94 -0.25 16.86
N ARG A 213 -4.74 0.63 17.45
CA ARG A 213 -6.15 0.38 17.82
C ARG A 213 -7.08 1.24 16.96
N PHE A 214 -7.99 0.57 16.28
CA PHE A 214 -9.08 1.20 15.52
C PHE A 214 -10.42 0.90 16.15
#